data_f23a52e93a5a76980e4d22161119d224
#
_entry.id   f23a52e93a5a76980e4d22161119d224
#
_cell.length_a   1.000
_cell.length_b   1.000
_cell.length_c   1.000
_cell.angle_alpha   90.00
_cell.angle_beta   90.00
_cell.angle_gamma   90.00
#
_symmetry.space_group_name_H-M   'P 1'
#
loop_
_entity.id
_entity.type
_entity.pdbx_description
1 polymer ?
#
loop_
_entity_poly.entity_id
_entity_poly.type
_entity_poly.pdbx_seq_one_letter_code
_entity_poly.pdbx_strand_id
1 'polypeptide(L)'
;MAHPVEVINVEFLGFQTTYDLEVQGEWHNFVANGLVVHNSFRYTGTRILDVVQGTRDLEDVFYLRPVGSYSDRQGKKYHYTPELREQDLAWCRQACDRYAERIAQGFAEEHARGLIPFDVRQHWVMSANTRSLMHLLDLRWKADAQLEAQKLCETIWPHFQAWVPAIANWYEETRLKKARLAP
;
A
#
# COMPACT_ATOMS: atom_id res chain seq x y z
N MET A 1 12.51 -21.27 -3.56
CA MET A 1 11.30 -22.08 -3.81
C MET A 1 10.40 -21.96 -2.60
N ALA A 2 9.17 -21.54 -2.77
CA ALA A 2 8.17 -21.65 -1.72
C ALA A 2 7.73 -23.12 -1.67
N HIS A 3 7.94 -23.80 -0.54
CA HIS A 3 7.37 -25.10 -0.35
C HIS A 3 5.89 -24.94 0.05
N PRO A 4 4.95 -25.64 -0.60
CA PRO A 4 3.59 -25.65 -0.13
C PRO A 4 3.57 -26.23 1.29
N VAL A 5 2.88 -25.55 2.19
CA VAL A 5 2.62 -26.06 3.53
C VAL A 5 1.33 -26.84 3.45
N GLU A 6 1.40 -28.13 3.72
CA GLU A 6 0.21 -28.98 3.75
C GLU A 6 -0.53 -28.75 5.08
N VAL A 7 -1.82 -28.52 5.01
CA VAL A 7 -2.69 -28.51 6.19
C VAL A 7 -2.96 -29.95 6.59
N ILE A 8 -2.26 -30.40 7.63
CA ILE A 8 -2.33 -31.81 8.09
C ILE A 8 -3.50 -32.10 9.04
N ASN A 9 -4.09 -31.06 9.63
CA ASN A 9 -5.26 -31.18 10.48
C ASN A 9 -6.05 -29.87 10.55
N VAL A 10 -7.37 -29.98 10.60
CA VAL A 10 -8.30 -28.91 10.90
C VAL A 10 -9.21 -29.37 12.02
N GLU A 11 -9.10 -28.78 13.19
CA GLU A 11 -9.90 -29.11 14.34
C GLU A 11 -10.92 -28.01 14.63
N PHE A 12 -12.17 -28.40 14.83
CA PHE A 12 -13.21 -27.46 15.22
C PHE A 12 -13.10 -27.21 16.74
N LEU A 13 -12.66 -26.03 17.12
CA LEU A 13 -12.46 -25.63 18.52
C LEU A 13 -13.74 -25.08 19.20
N GLY A 14 -14.90 -25.26 18.59
CA GLY A 14 -16.17 -24.71 19.06
C GLY A 14 -16.37 -23.24 18.66
N PHE A 15 -17.46 -22.66 19.14
CA PHE A 15 -17.74 -21.24 18.97
C PHE A 15 -16.88 -20.45 19.94
N GLN A 16 -16.00 -19.60 19.43
CA GLN A 16 -15.19 -18.68 20.21
C GLN A 16 -15.71 -17.26 20.01
N THR A 17 -15.67 -16.47 21.07
CA THR A 17 -15.98 -15.06 20.99
C THR A 17 -14.94 -14.38 20.10
N THR A 18 -15.37 -13.83 18.99
CA THR A 18 -14.53 -12.96 18.14
C THR A 18 -14.76 -11.52 18.56
N TYR A 19 -13.69 -10.79 18.75
CA TYR A 19 -13.72 -9.36 19.03
C TYR A 19 -13.44 -8.61 17.75
N ASP A 20 -14.33 -7.69 17.43
CA ASP A 20 -14.05 -6.67 16.42
C ASP A 20 -13.21 -5.58 17.10
N LEU A 21 -12.01 -5.34 16.59
CA LEU A 21 -11.11 -4.34 17.16
C LEU A 21 -11.33 -3.03 16.43
N GLU A 22 -12.01 -2.10 17.07
CA GLU A 22 -12.03 -0.71 16.66
C GLU A 22 -10.73 -0.04 17.13
N VAL A 23 -9.83 0.29 16.20
CA VAL A 23 -8.61 1.02 16.52
C VAL A 23 -8.91 2.51 16.43
N GLN A 24 -8.91 3.19 17.56
CA GLN A 24 -9.06 4.65 17.63
C GLN A 24 -7.80 5.33 17.13
N GLY A 25 -7.95 6.29 16.23
CA GLY A 25 -6.87 7.08 15.65
C GLY A 25 -6.87 7.07 14.12
N GLU A 26 -5.95 7.81 13.52
CA GLU A 26 -5.78 7.87 12.04
C GLU A 26 -5.41 6.51 11.40
N TRP A 27 -4.94 5.56 12.22
CA TRP A 27 -4.37 4.29 11.80
C TRP A 27 -5.24 3.14 12.29
N HIS A 28 -6.19 2.70 11.48
CA HIS A 28 -7.09 1.60 11.81
C HIS A 28 -6.48 0.21 11.55
N ASN A 29 -5.20 0.02 11.84
CA ASN A 29 -4.48 -1.24 11.60
C ASN A 29 -4.10 -1.89 12.91
N PHE A 30 -4.14 -3.22 12.96
CA PHE A 30 -3.69 -3.97 14.12
C PHE A 30 -2.94 -5.25 13.69
N VAL A 31 -2.10 -5.73 14.60
CA VAL A 31 -1.37 -6.99 14.44
C VAL A 31 -2.03 -8.04 15.32
N ALA A 32 -2.52 -9.11 14.70
CA ALA A 32 -3.05 -10.28 15.40
C ALA A 32 -2.19 -11.49 15.10
N ASN A 33 -1.60 -12.12 16.12
CA ASN A 33 -0.80 -13.34 16.03
C ASN A 33 0.31 -13.29 14.97
N GLY A 34 0.98 -12.14 14.82
CA GLY A 34 2.04 -11.96 13.83
C GLY A 34 1.55 -11.83 12.37
N LEU A 35 0.24 -11.82 12.15
CA LEU A 35 -0.37 -11.47 10.89
C LEU A 35 -0.80 -10.01 10.92
N VAL A 36 -0.41 -9.27 9.89
CA VAL A 36 -0.95 -7.93 9.65
C VAL A 36 -2.33 -8.10 9.10
N VAL A 37 -3.30 -7.69 9.86
CA VAL A 37 -4.66 -7.56 9.34
C VAL A 37 -4.77 -6.19 8.70
N HIS A 38 -4.90 -6.21 7.40
CA HIS A 38 -4.91 -5.08 6.53
C HIS A 38 -6.21 -4.29 6.70
N ASN A 39 -6.07 -2.99 6.94
CA ASN A 39 -7.19 -2.10 6.76
C ASN A 39 -7.46 -1.96 5.28
N SER A 40 -8.62 -2.44 4.86
CA SER A 40 -9.01 -2.41 3.45
C SER A 40 -9.37 -0.98 3.02
N PHE A 41 -9.55 -0.76 1.72
CA PHE A 41 -10.19 0.42 1.12
C PHE A 41 -11.45 0.94 1.85
N ARG A 42 -12.05 0.11 2.67
CA ARG A 42 -13.25 0.39 3.46
C ARG A 42 -13.13 1.64 4.35
N TYR A 43 -11.95 1.91 4.87
CA TYR A 43 -11.74 3.05 5.79
C TYR A 43 -11.18 4.30 5.10
N THR A 44 -11.06 4.27 3.79
CA THR A 44 -10.63 5.44 3.01
C THR A 44 -11.80 6.41 2.77
N GLY A 45 -13.03 5.94 2.93
CA GLY A 45 -14.24 6.69 2.64
C GLY A 45 -14.35 7.99 3.41
N THR A 46 -14.08 7.99 4.72
CA THR A 46 -14.09 9.21 5.54
C THR A 46 -13.11 10.26 5.00
N ARG A 47 -11.88 9.87 4.65
CA ARG A 47 -10.87 10.77 4.12
C ARG A 47 -11.28 11.39 2.78
N ILE A 48 -12.00 10.64 1.94
CA ILE A 48 -12.54 11.12 0.68
C ILE A 48 -13.66 12.16 0.94
N LEU A 49 -14.54 11.88 1.91
CA LEU A 49 -15.58 12.82 2.30
C LEU A 49 -15.00 14.11 2.90
N ASP A 50 -13.92 14.01 3.69
CA ASP A 50 -13.18 15.17 4.21
C ASP A 50 -12.67 16.09 3.08
N VAL A 51 -12.20 15.50 1.97
CA VAL A 51 -11.79 16.26 0.79
C VAL A 51 -12.96 17.01 0.17
N VAL A 52 -14.13 16.36 0.04
CA VAL A 52 -15.34 16.99 -0.50
C VAL A 52 -15.81 18.13 0.40
N GLN A 53 -15.70 17.96 1.72
CA GLN A 53 -16.05 18.98 2.71
C GLN A 53 -15.02 20.12 2.82
N GLY A 54 -13.86 19.98 2.18
CA GLY A 54 -12.78 20.97 2.23
C GLY A 54 -11.97 20.98 3.54
N THR A 55 -12.10 19.94 4.36
CA THR A 55 -11.37 19.78 5.63
C THR A 55 -10.04 19.02 5.47
N ARG A 56 -9.78 18.47 4.27
CA ARG A 56 -8.57 17.73 3.94
C ARG A 56 -8.11 18.06 2.53
N ASP A 57 -6.80 18.12 2.34
CA ASP A 57 -6.22 18.28 1.01
C ASP A 57 -6.38 17.01 0.17
N LEU A 58 -6.60 17.21 -1.14
CA LEU A 58 -6.72 16.12 -2.10
C LEU A 58 -5.47 15.25 -2.15
N GLU A 59 -4.29 15.86 -2.05
CA GLU A 59 -2.99 15.18 -2.10
C GLU A 59 -2.65 14.42 -0.80
N ASP A 60 -3.37 14.66 0.29
CA ASP A 60 -3.32 13.78 1.47
C ASP A 60 -4.03 12.45 1.24
N VAL A 61 -4.94 12.41 0.28
CA VAL A 61 -5.73 11.21 -0.05
C VAL A 61 -5.21 10.50 -1.28
N PHE A 62 -4.71 11.24 -2.28
CA PHE A 62 -4.16 10.67 -3.50
C PHE A 62 -2.67 10.96 -3.65
N TYR A 63 -1.93 9.98 -4.15
CA TYR A 63 -0.54 10.17 -4.53
C TYR A 63 -0.44 10.34 -6.03
N LEU A 64 -0.13 11.53 -6.49
CA LEU A 64 0.28 11.77 -7.85
C LEU A 64 1.79 12.01 -7.90
N ARG A 65 2.44 11.45 -8.90
CA ARG A 65 3.89 11.64 -9.09
C ARG A 65 4.22 13.12 -9.23
N PRO A 66 5.40 13.56 -8.75
CA PRO A 66 5.90 14.88 -9.09
C PRO A 66 6.04 15.08 -10.59
N VAL A 67 5.93 16.32 -11.04
CA VAL A 67 6.27 16.69 -12.42
C VAL A 67 7.71 16.25 -12.73
N GLY A 68 7.95 15.60 -13.86
CA GLY A 68 9.26 15.09 -14.20
C GLY A 68 9.30 14.10 -15.35
N SER A 69 10.49 13.61 -15.62
CA SER A 69 10.73 12.59 -16.64
C SER A 69 10.86 11.22 -15.99
N TYR A 70 10.18 10.25 -16.53
CA TYR A 70 10.10 8.88 -16.03
C TYR A 70 10.36 7.87 -17.14
N SER A 71 10.60 6.64 -16.76
CA SER A 71 10.68 5.50 -17.69
C SER A 71 9.73 4.41 -17.26
N ASP A 72 9.13 3.74 -18.23
CA ASP A 72 8.36 2.51 -17.96
C ASP A 72 9.30 1.30 -17.77
N ARG A 73 8.71 0.13 -17.51
CA ARG A 73 9.44 -1.14 -17.32
C ARG A 73 10.24 -1.58 -18.55
N GLN A 74 9.89 -1.10 -19.72
CA GLN A 74 10.53 -1.43 -21.00
C GLN A 74 11.59 -0.38 -21.40
N GLY A 75 11.81 0.65 -20.54
CA GLY A 75 12.75 1.73 -20.78
C GLY A 75 12.21 2.86 -21.67
N LYS A 76 10.91 2.82 -22.04
CA LYS A 76 10.28 3.91 -22.77
C LYS A 76 10.16 5.13 -21.87
N LYS A 77 10.73 6.24 -22.31
CA LYS A 77 10.70 7.52 -21.57
C LYS A 77 9.40 8.27 -21.83
N TYR A 78 8.90 8.91 -20.82
CA TYR A 78 7.77 9.85 -20.89
C TYR A 78 8.00 11.02 -19.95
N HIS A 79 7.32 12.13 -20.22
CA HIS A 79 7.37 13.32 -19.38
C HIS A 79 5.99 13.60 -18.81
N TYR A 80 5.92 13.69 -17.48
CA TYR A 80 4.70 14.05 -16.75
C TYR A 80 4.75 15.55 -16.50
N THR A 81 3.93 16.30 -17.25
CA THR A 81 3.93 17.77 -17.26
C THR A 81 3.05 18.35 -16.15
N PRO A 82 3.20 19.64 -15.81
CA PRO A 82 2.30 20.32 -14.88
C PRO A 82 0.82 20.21 -15.30
N GLU A 83 0.55 20.36 -16.61
CA GLU A 83 -0.81 20.33 -17.16
C GLU A 83 -1.44 18.95 -17.02
N LEU A 84 -0.68 17.88 -17.27
CA LEU A 84 -1.16 16.50 -17.06
C LEU A 84 -1.46 16.25 -15.57
N ARG A 85 -0.58 16.73 -14.70
CA ARG A 85 -0.78 16.58 -13.26
C ARG A 85 -2.02 17.31 -12.77
N GLU A 86 -2.29 18.49 -13.29
CA GLU A 86 -3.49 19.24 -12.97
C GLU A 86 -4.77 18.54 -13.44
N GLN A 87 -4.74 17.94 -14.64
CA GLN A 87 -5.82 17.11 -15.16
C GLN A 87 -6.09 15.89 -14.26
N ASP A 88 -5.04 15.23 -13.79
CA ASP A 88 -5.16 14.09 -12.90
C ASP A 88 -5.70 14.50 -11.52
N LEU A 89 -5.29 15.66 -10.97
CA LEU A 89 -5.85 16.22 -9.75
C LEU A 89 -7.34 16.53 -9.92
N ALA A 90 -7.73 17.12 -11.04
CA ALA A 90 -9.13 17.41 -11.35
C ALA A 90 -9.94 16.10 -11.43
N TRP A 91 -9.39 15.05 -12.03
CA TRP A 91 -10.02 13.73 -12.07
C TRP A 91 -10.20 13.13 -10.67
N CYS A 92 -9.17 13.20 -9.82
CA CYS A 92 -9.27 12.74 -8.43
C CYS A 92 -10.36 13.51 -7.66
N ARG A 93 -10.48 14.82 -7.88
CA ARG A 93 -11.55 15.64 -7.28
C ARG A 93 -12.93 15.18 -7.71
N GLN A 94 -13.14 15.01 -9.01
CA GLN A 94 -14.40 14.50 -9.54
C GLN A 94 -14.76 13.12 -9.00
N ALA A 95 -13.78 12.25 -8.80
CA ALA A 95 -14.00 10.94 -8.21
C ALA A 95 -14.46 11.04 -6.75
N CYS A 96 -13.90 11.98 -5.97
CA CYS A 96 -14.37 12.26 -4.61
C CYS A 96 -15.82 12.72 -4.60
N ASP A 97 -16.18 13.67 -5.46
CA ASP A 97 -17.55 14.17 -5.56
C ASP A 97 -18.53 13.05 -5.93
N ARG A 98 -18.17 12.21 -6.89
CA ARG A 98 -18.97 11.04 -7.29
C ARG A 98 -19.12 10.03 -6.14
N TYR A 99 -18.06 9.78 -5.40
CA TYR A 99 -18.13 8.93 -4.23
C TYR A 99 -19.13 9.49 -3.20
N ALA A 100 -19.02 10.77 -2.87
CA ALA A 100 -19.91 11.43 -1.92
C ALA A 100 -21.38 11.39 -2.38
N GLU A 101 -21.65 11.61 -3.68
CA GLU A 101 -22.98 11.46 -4.27
C GLU A 101 -23.55 10.06 -4.05
N ARG A 102 -22.75 9.00 -4.27
CA ARG A 102 -23.19 7.61 -4.06
C ARG A 102 -23.49 7.31 -2.60
N ILE A 103 -22.65 7.78 -1.69
CA ILE A 103 -22.90 7.65 -0.25
C ILE A 103 -24.20 8.37 0.14
N ALA A 104 -24.42 9.60 -0.35
CA ALA A 104 -25.64 10.35 -0.09
C ALA A 104 -26.90 9.68 -0.66
N GLN A 105 -26.75 8.91 -1.74
CA GLN A 105 -27.82 8.08 -2.33
C GLN A 105 -28.07 6.77 -1.57
N GLY A 106 -27.32 6.49 -0.50
CA GLY A 106 -27.45 5.27 0.32
C GLY A 106 -26.72 4.05 -0.23
N PHE A 107 -25.78 4.22 -1.17
CA PHE A 107 -24.95 3.12 -1.63
C PHE A 107 -23.98 2.68 -0.52
N ALA A 108 -23.74 1.37 -0.43
CA ALA A 108 -22.71 0.84 0.47
C ALA A 108 -21.32 1.32 0.05
N GLU A 109 -20.42 1.56 1.02
CA GLU A 109 -19.07 2.05 0.77
C GLU A 109 -18.28 1.16 -0.19
N GLU A 110 -18.41 -0.17 -0.06
CA GLU A 110 -17.75 -1.15 -0.93
C GLU A 110 -18.18 -1.03 -2.40
N HIS A 111 -19.37 -0.50 -2.66
CA HIS A 111 -19.84 -0.24 -4.01
C HIS A 111 -19.37 1.14 -4.49
N ALA A 112 -19.55 2.18 -3.67
CA ALA A 112 -19.18 3.55 -4.03
C ALA A 112 -17.68 3.70 -4.31
N ARG A 113 -16.81 3.01 -3.55
CA ARG A 113 -15.34 3.07 -3.72
C ARG A 113 -14.83 2.55 -5.06
N GLY A 114 -15.63 1.80 -5.82
CA GLY A 114 -15.27 1.37 -7.18
C GLY A 114 -15.06 2.53 -8.16
N LEU A 115 -15.46 3.76 -7.80
CA LEU A 115 -15.27 4.96 -8.60
C LEU A 115 -13.95 5.71 -8.28
N ILE A 116 -13.22 5.28 -7.27
CA ILE A 116 -12.02 5.97 -6.79
C ILE A 116 -10.81 5.56 -7.63
N PRO A 117 -9.98 6.53 -8.08
CA PRO A 117 -8.72 6.25 -8.76
C PRO A 117 -7.80 5.35 -7.94
N PHE A 118 -6.99 4.56 -8.64
CA PHE A 118 -6.13 3.56 -8.03
C PHE A 118 -5.02 4.16 -7.14
N ASP A 119 -4.64 5.40 -7.39
CA ASP A 119 -3.56 6.09 -6.68
C ASP A 119 -3.95 6.64 -5.30
N VAL A 120 -5.05 6.15 -4.73
CA VAL A 120 -5.46 6.49 -3.37
C VAL A 120 -4.44 6.01 -2.34
N ARG A 121 -3.99 6.90 -1.46
CA ARG A 121 -3.05 6.59 -0.38
C ARG A 121 -3.70 5.65 0.64
N GLN A 122 -3.00 4.58 0.95
CA GLN A 122 -3.38 3.63 1.99
C GLN A 122 -2.41 3.72 3.17
N HIS A 123 -2.96 3.57 4.36
CA HIS A 123 -2.18 3.40 5.59
C HIS A 123 -2.31 1.97 6.06
N TRP A 124 -1.21 1.31 6.30
CA TRP A 124 -1.19 -0.04 6.81
C TRP A 124 0.04 -0.30 7.68
N VAL A 125 -0.11 -1.16 8.66
CA VAL A 125 0.98 -1.65 9.49
C VAL A 125 1.30 -3.07 9.08
N MET A 126 2.58 -3.37 8.86
CA MET A 126 3.05 -4.69 8.50
C MET A 126 4.00 -5.22 9.57
N SER A 127 3.78 -6.46 10.00
CA SER A 127 4.78 -7.23 10.73
C SER A 127 5.38 -8.27 9.78
N ALA A 128 6.70 -8.36 9.78
CA ALA A 128 7.41 -9.35 8.98
C ALA A 128 8.62 -9.84 9.76
N ASN A 129 8.91 -11.14 9.66
CA ASN A 129 10.21 -11.62 10.06
C ASN A 129 11.29 -11.21 9.05
N THR A 130 12.55 -11.32 9.44
CA THR A 130 13.70 -10.91 8.63
C THR A 130 13.71 -11.54 7.23
N ARG A 131 13.36 -12.83 7.13
CA ARG A 131 13.32 -13.53 5.83
C ARG A 131 12.23 -12.96 4.92
N SER A 132 11.04 -12.74 5.45
CA SER A 132 9.92 -12.16 4.71
C SER A 132 10.22 -10.73 4.25
N LEU A 133 10.89 -9.94 5.09
CA LEU A 133 11.28 -8.58 4.73
C LEU A 133 12.35 -8.58 3.62
N MET A 134 13.37 -9.44 3.71
CA MET A 134 14.34 -9.60 2.62
C MET A 134 13.66 -10.04 1.31
N HIS A 135 12.67 -10.93 1.38
CA HIS A 135 11.92 -11.34 0.20
C HIS A 135 11.10 -10.18 -0.40
N LEU A 136 10.49 -9.35 0.43
CA LEU A 136 9.82 -8.13 -0.03
C LEU A 136 10.80 -7.20 -0.76
N LEU A 137 11.98 -6.96 -0.18
CA LEU A 137 13.03 -6.15 -0.80
C LEU A 137 13.51 -6.75 -2.13
N ASP A 138 13.70 -8.07 -2.20
CA ASP A 138 14.04 -8.77 -3.44
C ASP A 138 13.01 -8.56 -4.55
N LEU A 139 11.73 -8.55 -4.20
CA LEU A 139 10.64 -8.38 -5.17
C LEU A 139 10.40 -6.94 -5.58
N ARG A 140 10.52 -6.01 -4.64
CA ARG A 140 10.00 -4.64 -4.79
C ARG A 140 11.09 -3.57 -4.92
N TRP A 141 12.35 -3.91 -4.63
CA TRP A 141 13.47 -2.96 -4.81
C TRP A 141 14.28 -3.22 -6.08
N LYS A 142 13.67 -3.79 -7.08
CA LYS A 142 14.25 -3.94 -8.41
C LYS A 142 14.02 -2.70 -9.24
N ALA A 143 14.88 -2.47 -10.23
CA ALA A 143 14.76 -1.34 -11.15
C ALA A 143 13.48 -1.38 -12.00
N ASP A 144 12.92 -2.56 -12.23
CA ASP A 144 11.68 -2.80 -12.97
C ASP A 144 10.42 -2.84 -12.09
N ALA A 145 10.57 -2.70 -10.77
CA ALA A 145 9.44 -2.57 -9.85
C ALA A 145 8.81 -1.19 -9.98
N GLN A 146 7.56 -1.09 -9.55
CA GLN A 146 6.86 0.19 -9.51
C GLN A 146 7.62 1.20 -8.64
N LEU A 147 7.72 2.45 -9.09
CA LEU A 147 8.53 3.49 -8.44
C LEU A 147 8.16 3.69 -6.96
N GLU A 148 6.88 3.67 -6.64
CA GLU A 148 6.37 3.83 -5.28
C GLU A 148 6.83 2.68 -4.37
N ALA A 149 6.87 1.46 -4.90
CA ALA A 149 7.39 0.29 -4.19
C ALA A 149 8.91 0.39 -3.95
N GLN A 150 9.66 0.90 -4.92
CA GLN A 150 11.10 1.16 -4.74
C GLN A 150 11.34 2.19 -3.63
N LYS A 151 10.59 3.30 -3.62
CA LYS A 151 10.67 4.34 -2.58
C LYS A 151 10.30 3.80 -1.20
N LEU A 152 9.30 2.93 -1.12
CA LEU A 152 8.95 2.25 0.13
C LEU A 152 10.13 1.40 0.63
N CYS A 153 10.78 0.64 -0.24
CA CYS A 153 11.96 -0.14 0.13
C CYS A 153 13.12 0.75 0.59
N GLU A 154 13.35 1.89 -0.07
CA GLU A 154 14.35 2.89 0.35
C GLU A 154 14.05 3.45 1.75
N THR A 155 12.78 3.66 2.08
CA THR A 155 12.36 4.11 3.41
C THR A 155 12.54 3.01 4.47
N ILE A 156 12.25 1.75 4.13
CA ILE A 156 12.40 0.61 5.05
C ILE A 156 13.88 0.29 5.33
N TRP A 157 14.75 0.48 4.36
CA TRP A 157 16.14 0.02 4.42
C TRP A 157 16.94 0.49 5.64
N PRO A 158 16.99 1.78 5.99
CA PRO A 158 17.73 2.24 7.17
C PRO A 158 17.19 1.63 8.48
N HIS A 159 15.90 1.36 8.57
CA HIS A 159 15.30 0.70 9.73
C HIS A 159 15.71 -0.77 9.80
N PHE A 160 15.80 -1.44 8.65
CA PHE A 160 16.28 -2.82 8.57
C PHE A 160 17.75 -2.92 8.96
N GLN A 161 18.60 -2.00 8.50
CA GLN A 161 20.02 -1.93 8.90
C GLN A 161 20.17 -1.70 10.41
N ALA A 162 19.37 -0.84 11.01
CA ALA A 162 19.41 -0.59 12.44
C ALA A 162 18.91 -1.78 13.27
N TRP A 163 17.92 -2.52 12.76
CA TRP A 163 17.31 -3.65 13.47
C TRP A 163 18.19 -4.90 13.46
N VAL A 164 18.75 -5.27 12.33
CA VAL A 164 19.52 -6.50 12.15
C VAL A 164 20.80 -6.26 11.34
N PRO A 165 21.78 -5.51 11.86
CA PRO A 165 22.90 -4.99 11.08
C PRO A 165 23.72 -6.08 10.39
N ALA A 166 23.99 -7.19 11.05
CA ALA A 166 24.79 -8.29 10.47
C ALA A 166 24.10 -8.91 9.26
N ILE A 167 22.77 -9.09 9.33
CA ILE A 167 21.97 -9.63 8.22
C ILE A 167 21.84 -8.60 7.11
N ALA A 168 21.65 -7.33 7.46
CA ALA A 168 21.56 -6.26 6.49
C ALA A 168 22.85 -6.10 5.68
N ASN A 169 24.02 -6.14 6.32
CA ASN A 169 25.31 -6.10 5.64
C ASN A 169 25.46 -7.29 4.67
N TRP A 170 25.18 -8.51 5.15
CA TRP A 170 25.21 -9.69 4.29
C TRP A 170 24.26 -9.55 3.10
N TYR A 171 23.03 -9.06 3.32
CA TYR A 171 22.05 -8.86 2.28
C TYR A 171 22.51 -7.81 1.25
N GLU A 172 23.08 -6.69 1.71
CA GLU A 172 23.60 -5.63 0.86
C GLU A 172 24.73 -6.15 -0.07
N GLU A 173 25.67 -6.90 0.47
CA GLU A 173 26.78 -7.44 -0.28
C GLU A 173 26.37 -8.51 -1.30
N THR A 174 25.41 -9.35 -0.94
CA THR A 174 25.11 -10.59 -1.68
C THR A 174 23.84 -10.50 -2.53
N ARG A 175 22.80 -9.82 -2.06
CA ARG A 175 21.44 -9.91 -2.64
C ARG A 175 20.84 -8.59 -3.10
N LEU A 176 21.18 -7.47 -2.46
CA LEU A 176 20.53 -6.19 -2.73
C LEU A 176 20.56 -5.86 -4.23
N LYS A 177 19.39 -5.69 -4.84
CA LYS A 177 19.19 -5.43 -6.27
C LYS A 177 19.80 -6.49 -7.21
N LYS A 178 20.28 -7.60 -6.68
CA LYS A 178 20.88 -8.70 -7.45
C LYS A 178 20.00 -9.95 -7.52
N ALA A 179 18.99 -10.04 -6.66
CA ALA A 179 18.14 -11.23 -6.60
C ALA A 179 17.40 -11.43 -7.93
N ARG A 180 17.60 -12.61 -8.52
CA ARG A 180 16.84 -13.10 -9.67
C ARG A 180 15.70 -13.94 -9.15
N LEU A 181 14.55 -13.31 -8.92
CA LEU A 181 13.34 -14.06 -8.62
C LEU A 181 12.63 -14.34 -9.92
N ALA A 182 12.20 -15.58 -10.10
CA ALA A 182 11.28 -15.90 -11.17
C ALA A 182 10.00 -15.07 -10.99
N PRO A 183 9.36 -14.63 -12.06
CA PRO A 183 8.10 -13.93 -12.03
C PRO A 183 7.01 -14.81 -11.43
#